data_5207374e37654b3805858ad29452dab5
#
_entry.id   5207374e37654b3805858ad29452dab5
#
_cell.length_a   1.000
_cell.length_b   1.000
_cell.length_c   1.000
_cell.angle_alpha   90.00
_cell.angle_beta   90.00
_cell.angle_gamma   90.00
#
_symmetry.space_group_name_H-M   'P 1'
#
loop_
_entity.id
_entity.type
_entity.pdbx_description
1 polymer ?
#
loop_
_entity_poly.entity_id
_entity_poly.type
_entity_poly.pdbx_seq_one_letter_code
_entity_poly.pdbx_strand_id
1 'polypeptide(L)'
;TTTEIYDYLKLLYARIGRTFSPVSGEEVRKDTVSSVVDFIHSFPEGQKILVLAPLKAQGSRELETELRVLLQKGFTRIQKDEEIHFIEEALAAFPAKSLKSKKWQDLFILIDRNVVRPNDEDNLFRISDSVQTAFYEGIGECIITLPGQGTHHFSDRFERDGMLFEEPTVNFFAFNNPYGACKRCEGFGNVMGISEDLVIPDKSLSVYDDAVAPWRSEKMSEWKRYFLKKAVHLDFPVHRAYEDLDEAEIEMLWYGSKAKGLQGIYTFFDEIEAQNHKIQYRVLLSRYRGKTACPDCKGTRLRKDAGYVKINGKSIQDLVLLPLDELTQFFERIALSPAEESISRRILAEIKSRLDFLQKVGLSYLTLNRLTASLSGGEFQRIKLATSLGSALVGSMYILDEPSIGLHPRDTARLIEVLKALRDLGNTVIVVEHEEEVMKAADQIIDIGPEAGQQGGHLVFQGTLADMAQVPSGQSHTLRFLKGEERIEIPKVRRKFSNSLVIKGARENNLKNIDATFPLGVLTVVTGVSGSGKSTLIRNILYPAVARA
;
A
#
# COMPACT_ATOMS: atom_id res chain seq x y z
N THR A 1 6.20 4.91 -7.97
CA THR A 1 7.50 4.82 -8.66
C THR A 1 8.08 6.19 -9.00
N THR A 2 7.24 7.19 -9.33
CA THR A 2 7.70 8.54 -9.68
C THR A 2 8.46 9.24 -8.54
N THR A 3 8.16 8.88 -7.28
CA THR A 3 8.82 9.45 -6.08
C THR A 3 10.05 8.66 -5.64
N GLU A 4 10.33 7.50 -6.24
CA GLU A 4 11.36 6.52 -5.83
C GLU A 4 11.19 5.98 -4.39
N ILE A 5 10.36 6.58 -3.55
CA ILE A 5 10.14 6.14 -2.15
C ILE A 5 9.68 4.68 -2.12
N TYR A 6 8.80 4.28 -3.04
CA TYR A 6 8.30 2.91 -3.12
C TYR A 6 9.42 1.88 -3.36
N ASP A 7 10.44 2.25 -4.14
CA ASP A 7 11.57 1.37 -4.41
C ASP A 7 12.43 1.15 -3.16
N TYR A 8 12.60 2.19 -2.36
CA TYR A 8 13.25 2.07 -1.03
C TYR A 8 12.38 1.31 -0.03
N LEU A 9 11.06 1.45 -0.07
CA LEU A 9 10.15 0.65 0.77
C LEU A 9 10.28 -0.84 0.48
N LYS A 10 10.33 -1.25 -0.81
CA LYS A 10 10.56 -2.65 -1.18
C LYS A 10 11.87 -3.18 -0.60
N LEU A 11 12.94 -2.41 -0.69
CA LEU A 11 14.24 -2.77 -0.11
C LEU A 11 14.16 -2.88 1.41
N LEU A 12 13.50 -1.94 2.08
CA LEU A 12 13.35 -1.93 3.53
C LEU A 12 12.60 -3.18 4.01
N TYR A 13 11.44 -3.47 3.43
CA TYR A 13 10.63 -4.63 3.79
C TYR A 13 11.30 -5.96 3.46
N ALA A 14 12.09 -6.03 2.38
CA ALA A 14 12.88 -7.23 2.05
C ALA A 14 14.07 -7.45 3.00
N ARG A 15 14.56 -6.42 3.70
CA ARG A 15 15.74 -6.50 4.57
C ARG A 15 15.39 -6.71 6.04
N ILE A 16 14.38 -6.02 6.54
CA ILE A 16 14.03 -6.01 7.97
C ILE A 16 12.54 -6.32 8.22
N GLY A 17 11.75 -6.61 7.17
CA GLY A 17 10.36 -6.99 7.31
C GLY A 17 10.22 -8.36 7.96
N ARG A 18 9.31 -8.49 8.94
CA ARG A 18 8.99 -9.74 9.63
C ARG A 18 7.63 -10.23 9.17
N THR A 19 7.53 -11.51 8.84
CA THR A 19 6.29 -12.15 8.42
C THR A 19 5.50 -12.61 9.62
N PHE A 20 4.18 -12.36 9.62
CA PHE A 20 3.27 -12.78 10.68
C PHE A 20 2.17 -13.65 10.10
N SER A 21 1.81 -14.72 10.80
CA SER A 21 0.68 -15.55 10.42
C SER A 21 -0.64 -14.77 10.50
N PRO A 22 -1.50 -14.83 9.48
CA PRO A 22 -2.83 -14.23 9.54
C PRO A 22 -3.81 -14.98 10.46
N VAL A 23 -3.45 -16.17 10.94
CA VAL A 23 -4.28 -17.03 11.80
C VAL A 23 -4.01 -16.73 13.27
N SER A 24 -2.75 -16.90 13.71
CA SER A 24 -2.36 -16.69 15.13
C SER A 24 -1.85 -15.28 15.42
N GLY A 25 -1.42 -14.53 14.39
CA GLY A 25 -0.71 -13.27 14.56
C GLY A 25 0.73 -13.41 15.04
N GLU A 26 1.23 -14.64 15.19
CA GLU A 26 2.60 -14.91 15.61
C GLU A 26 3.60 -14.78 14.45
N GLU A 27 4.85 -14.42 14.79
CA GLU A 27 5.91 -14.28 13.82
C GLU A 27 6.29 -15.64 13.21
N VAL A 28 6.37 -15.66 11.88
CA VAL A 28 6.85 -16.81 11.11
C VAL A 28 8.37 -16.74 11.07
N ARG A 29 9.02 -17.73 11.61
CA ARG A 29 10.49 -17.83 11.63
C ARG A 29 10.90 -19.16 11.03
N LYS A 30 12.08 -19.15 10.47
CA LYS A 30 12.79 -20.32 9.98
C LYS A 30 13.93 -20.61 10.96
N ASP A 31 13.97 -21.82 11.44
CA ASP A 31 15.11 -22.24 12.25
C ASP A 31 16.30 -22.55 11.34
N THR A 32 17.48 -22.19 11.80
CA THR A 32 18.75 -22.50 11.14
C THR A 32 19.51 -23.49 11.97
N VAL A 33 20.48 -24.18 11.36
CA VAL A 33 21.39 -25.07 12.11
C VAL A 33 22.02 -24.31 13.29
N SER A 34 22.48 -23.08 13.05
CA SER A 34 23.08 -22.25 14.10
C SER A 34 22.08 -21.93 15.23
N SER A 35 20.82 -21.58 14.93
CA SER A 35 19.82 -21.30 15.98
C SER A 35 19.50 -22.50 16.84
N VAL A 36 19.47 -23.70 16.24
CA VAL A 36 19.28 -24.97 16.99
C VAL A 36 20.49 -25.30 17.84
N VAL A 37 21.70 -25.09 17.33
CA VAL A 37 22.94 -25.28 18.06
C VAL A 37 23.04 -24.30 19.23
N ASP A 38 22.74 -23.02 19.03
CA ASP A 38 22.70 -22.01 20.09
C ASP A 38 21.68 -22.38 21.18
N PHE A 39 20.51 -22.88 20.77
CA PHE A 39 19.51 -23.40 21.71
C PHE A 39 20.07 -24.55 22.52
N ILE A 40 20.72 -25.53 21.88
CA ILE A 40 21.34 -26.68 22.57
C ILE A 40 22.41 -26.20 23.58
N HIS A 41 23.22 -25.21 23.17
CA HIS A 41 24.28 -24.66 24.03
C HIS A 41 23.76 -23.76 25.16
N SER A 42 22.48 -23.38 25.15
CA SER A 42 21.87 -22.68 26.29
C SER A 42 21.65 -23.56 27.51
N PHE A 43 21.79 -24.91 27.37
CA PHE A 43 21.68 -25.85 28.45
C PHE A 43 23.02 -26.07 29.17
N PRO A 44 22.98 -26.51 30.44
CA PRO A 44 24.20 -26.76 31.21
C PRO A 44 25.11 -27.80 30.57
N GLU A 45 26.41 -27.65 30.76
CA GLU A 45 27.39 -28.64 30.37
C GLU A 45 27.08 -30.02 31.00
N GLY A 46 27.20 -31.07 30.23
CA GLY A 46 26.88 -32.44 30.66
C GLY A 46 25.42 -32.84 30.37
N GLN A 47 24.55 -31.94 29.91
CA GLN A 47 23.19 -32.28 29.55
C GLN A 47 23.17 -33.24 28.35
N LYS A 48 22.47 -34.37 28.50
CA LYS A 48 22.25 -35.33 27.40
C LYS A 48 21.19 -34.81 26.46
N ILE A 49 21.43 -34.95 25.16
CA ILE A 49 20.50 -34.58 24.09
C ILE A 49 20.34 -35.72 23.09
N LEU A 50 19.16 -35.82 22.51
CA LEU A 50 18.86 -36.66 21.35
C LEU A 50 18.50 -35.74 20.19
N VAL A 51 19.16 -35.92 19.05
CA VAL A 51 18.82 -35.26 17.79
C VAL A 51 18.00 -36.24 16.97
N LEU A 52 16.76 -35.87 16.68
CA LEU A 52 15.78 -36.71 16.02
C LEU A 52 15.26 -36.04 14.74
N ALA A 53 14.90 -36.85 13.77
CA ALA A 53 14.17 -36.40 12.56
C ALA A 53 12.85 -37.18 12.47
N PRO A 54 11.72 -36.50 12.20
CA PRO A 54 10.45 -37.18 12.00
C PRO A 54 10.50 -38.05 10.75
N LEU A 55 10.10 -39.30 10.87
CA LEU A 55 10.01 -40.21 9.75
C LEU A 55 8.69 -39.96 9.00
N LYS A 56 8.78 -39.28 7.87
CA LYS A 56 7.61 -38.92 7.04
C LYS A 56 7.39 -39.93 5.91
N ALA A 57 6.14 -40.31 5.70
CA ALA A 57 5.77 -41.19 4.61
C ALA A 57 6.04 -40.52 3.25
N GLN A 58 6.93 -41.11 2.45
CA GLN A 58 7.23 -40.63 1.10
C GLN A 58 6.40 -41.39 0.05
N GLY A 59 5.34 -40.77 -0.46
CA GLY A 59 4.49 -41.33 -1.50
C GLY A 59 3.72 -42.59 -1.06
N SER A 60 3.86 -43.69 -1.80
CA SER A 60 3.13 -44.95 -1.57
C SER A 60 3.98 -46.05 -0.95
N ARG A 61 5.16 -45.74 -0.39
CA ARG A 61 6.05 -46.71 0.22
C ARG A 61 5.47 -47.25 1.51
N GLU A 62 5.73 -48.56 1.77
CA GLU A 62 5.42 -49.21 3.05
C GLU A 62 6.51 -48.91 4.08
N LEU A 63 6.16 -48.90 5.38
CA LEU A 63 7.09 -48.61 6.46
C LEU A 63 8.30 -49.57 6.45
N GLU A 64 8.07 -50.84 6.14
CA GLU A 64 9.16 -51.84 6.03
C GLU A 64 10.22 -51.40 5.01
N THR A 65 9.76 -50.95 3.85
CA THR A 65 10.65 -50.49 2.78
C THR A 65 11.47 -49.27 3.23
N GLU A 66 10.80 -48.31 3.90
CA GLU A 66 11.46 -47.11 4.40
C GLU A 66 12.51 -47.41 5.48
N LEU A 67 12.19 -48.31 6.42
CA LEU A 67 13.14 -48.74 7.44
C LEU A 67 14.37 -49.44 6.84
N ARG A 68 14.18 -50.25 5.78
CA ARG A 68 15.31 -50.87 5.06
C ARG A 68 16.17 -49.83 4.32
N VAL A 69 15.54 -48.79 3.75
CA VAL A 69 16.28 -47.67 3.13
C VAL A 69 17.11 -46.92 4.18
N LEU A 70 16.56 -46.68 5.37
CA LEU A 70 17.30 -46.03 6.46
C LEU A 70 18.53 -46.85 6.88
N LEU A 71 18.42 -48.19 6.99
CA LEU A 71 19.56 -49.05 7.25
C LEU A 71 20.66 -48.95 6.16
N GLN A 72 20.25 -48.87 4.89
CA GLN A 72 21.20 -48.67 3.77
C GLN A 72 21.91 -47.31 3.83
N LYS A 73 21.23 -46.28 4.37
CA LYS A 73 21.80 -44.94 4.60
C LYS A 73 22.71 -44.89 5.85
N GLY A 74 22.76 -45.96 6.66
CA GLY A 74 23.59 -46.05 7.87
C GLY A 74 22.87 -45.70 9.18
N PHE A 75 21.59 -45.41 9.16
CA PHE A 75 20.82 -45.20 10.38
C PHE A 75 20.45 -46.54 10.99
N THR A 76 20.69 -46.70 12.29
CA THR A 76 20.50 -47.99 12.97
C THR A 76 19.37 -47.96 13.99
N ARG A 77 18.85 -46.79 14.35
CA ARG A 77 17.88 -46.63 15.44
C ARG A 77 16.75 -45.70 15.08
N ILE A 78 15.57 -46.02 15.58
CA ILE A 78 14.37 -45.19 15.55
C ILE A 78 13.83 -45.01 16.96
N GLN A 79 13.08 -43.94 17.19
CA GLN A 79 12.31 -43.74 18.41
C GLN A 79 10.82 -43.86 18.08
N LYS A 80 10.10 -44.61 18.95
CA LYS A 80 8.65 -44.74 18.95
C LYS A 80 8.16 -44.70 20.38
N ASP A 81 7.10 -43.92 20.66
CA ASP A 81 6.50 -43.83 22.02
C ASP A 81 7.54 -43.54 23.12
N GLU A 82 8.53 -42.64 22.83
CA GLU A 82 9.70 -42.32 23.67
C GLU A 82 10.73 -43.46 23.86
N GLU A 83 10.48 -44.68 23.37
CA GLU A 83 11.42 -45.79 23.41
C GLU A 83 12.28 -45.85 22.14
N ILE A 84 13.56 -46.18 22.33
CA ILE A 84 14.52 -46.27 21.22
C ILE A 84 14.71 -47.77 20.88
N HIS A 85 14.41 -48.08 19.61
CA HIS A 85 14.53 -49.44 19.06
C HIS A 85 15.63 -49.48 17.99
N PHE A 86 16.33 -50.60 17.89
CA PHE A 86 17.11 -50.87 16.69
C PHE A 86 16.17 -51.13 15.50
N ILE A 87 16.51 -50.61 14.33
CA ILE A 87 15.67 -50.79 13.15
C ILE A 87 15.49 -52.26 12.78
N GLU A 88 16.54 -53.07 12.97
CA GLU A 88 16.49 -54.51 12.75
C GLU A 88 15.50 -55.22 13.70
N GLU A 89 15.52 -54.84 14.98
CA GLU A 89 14.59 -55.35 15.99
C GLU A 89 13.14 -54.87 15.68
N ALA A 90 12.97 -53.62 15.28
CA ALA A 90 11.68 -53.08 14.91
C ALA A 90 11.06 -53.78 13.68
N LEU A 91 11.91 -54.15 12.71
CA LEU A 91 11.48 -54.94 11.55
C LEU A 91 11.00 -56.34 11.92
N ALA A 92 11.56 -56.93 13.00
CA ALA A 92 11.16 -58.24 13.50
C ALA A 92 9.97 -58.18 14.47
N ALA A 93 9.87 -57.13 15.29
CA ALA A 93 8.92 -57.01 16.39
C ALA A 93 7.62 -56.28 16.03
N PHE A 94 7.64 -55.36 15.06
CA PHE A 94 6.45 -54.62 14.71
C PHE A 94 5.41 -55.50 14.01
N PRO A 95 4.11 -55.30 14.31
CA PRO A 95 3.05 -56.05 13.65
C PRO A 95 3.12 -55.90 12.12
N ALA A 96 2.93 -56.99 11.35
CA ALA A 96 2.97 -56.99 9.90
C ALA A 96 2.00 -55.96 9.26
N LYS A 97 0.88 -55.68 9.93
CA LYS A 97 -0.07 -54.64 9.51
C LYS A 97 0.53 -53.22 9.58
N SER A 98 1.36 -52.97 10.62
CA SER A 98 2.06 -51.68 10.79
C SER A 98 3.19 -51.56 9.78
N LEU A 99 3.97 -52.59 9.53
CA LEU A 99 5.05 -52.59 8.54
C LEU A 99 4.57 -52.40 7.10
N LYS A 100 3.39 -52.91 6.76
CA LYS A 100 2.75 -52.74 5.46
C LYS A 100 1.93 -51.44 5.35
N SER A 101 1.89 -50.65 6.44
CA SER A 101 1.21 -49.37 6.42
C SER A 101 1.95 -48.39 5.51
N LYS A 102 1.20 -47.61 4.79
CA LYS A 102 1.67 -46.43 4.01
C LYS A 102 1.50 -45.12 4.77
N LYS A 103 0.95 -45.18 5.97
CA LYS A 103 0.77 -44.06 6.89
C LYS A 103 1.21 -44.49 8.27
N TRP A 104 2.13 -43.76 8.85
CA TRP A 104 2.61 -43.92 10.22
C TRP A 104 2.76 -42.56 10.88
N GLN A 105 2.68 -42.52 12.18
CA GLN A 105 2.80 -41.32 13.01
C GLN A 105 3.70 -41.66 14.20
N ASP A 106 4.27 -40.63 14.81
CA ASP A 106 5.08 -40.72 16.03
C ASP A 106 6.30 -41.65 15.92
N LEU A 107 6.87 -41.72 14.71
CA LEU A 107 8.13 -42.40 14.43
C LEU A 107 9.21 -41.40 14.09
N PHE A 108 10.35 -41.51 14.76
CA PHE A 108 11.47 -40.60 14.59
C PHE A 108 12.75 -41.35 14.29
N ILE A 109 13.58 -40.86 13.41
CA ILE A 109 14.93 -41.37 13.15
C ILE A 109 15.83 -40.79 14.23
N LEU A 110 16.55 -41.60 14.95
CA LEU A 110 17.60 -41.14 15.87
C LEU A 110 18.87 -40.85 15.06
N ILE A 111 19.15 -39.57 14.89
CA ILE A 111 20.32 -39.10 14.14
C ILE A 111 21.57 -39.18 15.01
N ASP A 112 21.55 -38.59 16.21
CA ASP A 112 22.68 -38.63 17.13
C ASP A 112 22.25 -38.59 18.59
N ARG A 113 23.15 -39.08 19.45
CA ARG A 113 23.09 -38.93 20.90
C ARG A 113 24.34 -38.18 21.34
N ASN A 114 24.15 -37.03 21.93
CA ASN A 114 25.26 -36.19 22.30
C ASN A 114 25.11 -35.64 23.72
N VAL A 115 26.15 -34.99 24.20
CA VAL A 115 26.20 -34.29 25.49
C VAL A 115 26.65 -32.87 25.23
N VAL A 116 26.00 -31.91 25.83
CA VAL A 116 26.32 -30.49 25.67
C VAL A 116 27.70 -30.18 26.24
N ARG A 117 28.59 -29.63 25.41
CA ARG A 117 29.95 -29.18 25.77
C ARG A 117 30.21 -27.81 25.06
N PRO A 118 29.84 -26.67 25.66
CA PRO A 118 29.86 -25.39 24.98
C PRO A 118 31.23 -24.89 24.49
N ASN A 119 32.33 -25.39 25.11
CA ASN A 119 33.70 -24.96 24.80
C ASN A 119 34.50 -25.99 23.97
N ASP A 120 33.84 -26.99 23.40
CA ASP A 120 34.45 -28.06 22.62
C ASP A 120 34.06 -27.89 21.15
N GLU A 121 35.02 -27.46 20.31
CA GLU A 121 34.78 -27.21 18.88
C GLU A 121 34.37 -28.49 18.12
N ASP A 122 34.95 -29.64 18.47
CA ASP A 122 34.59 -30.93 17.86
C ASP A 122 33.14 -31.29 18.18
N ASN A 123 32.70 -31.02 19.42
CA ASN A 123 31.32 -31.21 19.85
C ASN A 123 30.36 -30.28 19.08
N LEU A 124 30.75 -29.02 18.88
CA LEU A 124 29.99 -28.04 18.10
C LEU A 124 29.80 -28.50 16.65
N PHE A 125 30.90 -28.93 15.98
CA PHE A 125 30.82 -29.42 14.60
C PHE A 125 29.93 -30.66 14.49
N ARG A 126 30.07 -31.63 15.42
CA ARG A 126 29.26 -32.84 15.46
C ARG A 126 27.78 -32.55 15.65
N ILE A 127 27.42 -31.66 16.58
CA ILE A 127 26.01 -31.23 16.79
C ILE A 127 25.48 -30.55 15.55
N SER A 128 26.26 -29.66 14.93
CA SER A 128 25.84 -28.93 13.70
C SER A 128 25.57 -29.91 12.56
N ASP A 129 26.43 -30.89 12.33
CA ASP A 129 26.25 -31.92 11.29
C ASP A 129 25.02 -32.79 11.58
N SER A 130 24.81 -33.16 12.83
CA SER A 130 23.64 -33.93 13.27
C SER A 130 22.34 -33.17 13.07
N VAL A 131 22.31 -31.88 13.39
CA VAL A 131 21.14 -31.00 13.17
C VAL A 131 20.87 -30.82 11.68
N GLN A 132 21.90 -30.61 10.86
CA GLN A 132 21.77 -30.51 9.41
C GLN A 132 21.22 -31.82 8.82
N THR A 133 21.72 -32.96 9.26
CA THR A 133 21.21 -34.26 8.85
C THR A 133 19.77 -34.48 9.29
N ALA A 134 19.39 -34.01 10.49
CA ALA A 134 18.02 -34.09 10.98
C ALA A 134 17.04 -33.26 10.11
N PHE A 135 17.39 -32.04 9.73
CA PHE A 135 16.59 -31.25 8.82
C PHE A 135 16.45 -31.89 7.43
N TYR A 136 17.54 -32.49 6.94
CA TYR A 136 17.52 -33.15 5.63
C TYR A 136 16.61 -34.40 5.63
N GLU A 137 16.79 -35.34 6.57
CA GLU A 137 16.01 -36.59 6.66
C GLU A 137 14.55 -36.32 7.14
N GLY A 138 14.35 -35.33 8.03
CA GLY A 138 13.05 -34.91 8.53
C GLY A 138 12.26 -34.03 7.55
N ILE A 139 12.81 -33.81 6.35
CA ILE A 139 12.19 -32.95 5.32
C ILE A 139 11.87 -31.56 5.90
N GLY A 140 12.88 -30.88 6.44
CA GLY A 140 12.80 -29.55 7.04
C GLY A 140 12.41 -29.53 8.51
N GLU A 141 12.27 -30.64 9.19
CA GLU A 141 11.99 -30.69 10.62
C GLU A 141 13.10 -31.38 11.39
N CYS A 142 13.47 -30.80 12.52
CA CYS A 142 14.44 -31.32 13.48
C CYS A 142 13.82 -31.29 14.88
N ILE A 143 14.06 -32.35 15.66
CA ILE A 143 13.53 -32.46 17.01
C ILE A 143 14.69 -32.70 17.96
N ILE A 144 14.76 -31.88 18.99
CA ILE A 144 15.74 -32.02 20.09
C ILE A 144 15.00 -32.48 21.32
N THR A 145 15.32 -33.69 21.79
CA THR A 145 14.79 -34.23 23.05
C THR A 145 15.82 -34.16 24.15
N LEU A 146 15.43 -33.58 25.26
CA LEU A 146 16.20 -33.49 26.49
C LEU A 146 15.61 -34.51 27.46
N PRO A 147 16.27 -35.65 27.72
CA PRO A 147 15.73 -36.68 28.61
C PRO A 147 15.37 -36.11 29.97
N GLY A 148 14.09 -36.20 30.34
CA GLY A 148 13.56 -35.70 31.61
C GLY A 148 13.19 -34.19 31.62
N GLN A 149 13.39 -33.44 30.52
CA GLN A 149 13.08 -32.00 30.43
C GLN A 149 12.13 -31.68 29.29
N GLY A 150 11.91 -32.56 28.32
CA GLY A 150 10.95 -32.37 27.23
C GLY A 150 11.56 -32.45 25.83
N THR A 151 10.69 -32.19 24.86
CA THR A 151 10.99 -32.24 23.42
C THR A 151 10.72 -30.90 22.77
N HIS A 152 11.66 -30.44 21.95
CA HIS A 152 11.59 -29.18 21.24
C HIS A 152 11.60 -29.42 19.73
N HIS A 153 10.68 -28.78 19.01
CA HIS A 153 10.51 -28.90 17.56
C HIS A 153 11.09 -27.69 16.86
N PHE A 154 11.86 -27.91 15.82
CA PHE A 154 12.46 -26.88 14.95
C PHE A 154 12.09 -27.17 13.50
N SER A 155 11.91 -26.12 12.72
CA SER A 155 11.60 -26.23 11.30
C SER A 155 12.45 -25.26 10.48
N ASP A 156 13.13 -25.77 9.44
CA ASP A 156 13.82 -24.92 8.46
C ASP A 156 12.87 -24.39 7.39
N ARG A 157 11.58 -24.73 7.50
CA ARG A 157 10.53 -24.25 6.61
C ARG A 157 9.98 -22.93 7.13
N PHE A 158 9.71 -22.05 6.20
CA PHE A 158 9.05 -20.78 6.51
C PHE A 158 7.54 -21.01 6.60
N GLU A 159 7.11 -21.66 7.69
CA GLU A 159 5.72 -22.09 7.90
C GLU A 159 5.22 -21.78 9.33
N ARG A 160 3.92 -21.53 9.46
CA ARG A 160 3.23 -21.35 10.73
C ARG A 160 1.75 -21.67 10.55
N ASP A 161 1.11 -22.26 11.60
CA ASP A 161 -0.32 -22.61 11.61
C ASP A 161 -0.73 -23.49 10.41
N GLY A 162 0.15 -24.37 9.93
CA GLY A 162 -0.08 -25.22 8.75
C GLY A 162 -0.07 -24.48 7.41
N MET A 163 0.35 -23.20 7.39
CA MET A 163 0.52 -22.40 6.19
C MET A 163 1.99 -22.23 5.86
N LEU A 164 2.33 -22.48 4.60
CA LEU A 164 3.65 -22.20 4.06
C LEU A 164 3.69 -20.74 3.56
N PHE A 165 4.70 -20.00 3.96
CA PHE A 165 4.93 -18.63 3.56
C PHE A 165 6.12 -18.54 2.59
N GLU A 166 6.16 -17.49 1.83
CA GLU A 166 7.29 -17.15 0.96
C GLU A 166 8.20 -16.15 1.66
N GLU A 167 9.51 -16.34 1.57
CA GLU A 167 10.47 -15.39 2.13
C GLU A 167 10.36 -14.04 1.41
N PRO A 168 10.28 -12.91 2.16
CA PRO A 168 10.10 -11.61 1.55
C PRO A 168 11.36 -11.16 0.79
N THR A 169 11.25 -11.06 -0.53
CA THR A 169 12.28 -10.52 -1.42
C THR A 169 11.83 -9.17 -1.98
N VAL A 170 12.73 -8.43 -2.63
CA VAL A 170 12.36 -7.16 -3.29
C VAL A 170 11.28 -7.38 -4.36
N ASN A 171 11.34 -8.49 -5.09
CA ASN A 171 10.35 -8.83 -6.11
C ASN A 171 8.99 -9.21 -5.50
N PHE A 172 8.96 -9.72 -4.28
CA PHE A 172 7.73 -10.02 -3.55
C PHE A 172 6.86 -8.77 -3.32
N PHE A 173 7.49 -7.59 -3.23
CA PHE A 173 6.82 -6.31 -3.07
C PHE A 173 6.74 -5.50 -4.38
N ALA A 174 7.03 -6.08 -5.53
CA ALA A 174 7.02 -5.40 -6.82
C ALA A 174 5.69 -5.61 -7.56
N PHE A 175 4.79 -4.63 -7.54
CA PHE A 175 3.49 -4.73 -8.22
C PHE A 175 3.58 -4.74 -9.76
N ASN A 176 4.71 -4.38 -10.34
CA ASN A 176 5.01 -4.46 -11.77
C ASN A 176 5.69 -5.77 -12.17
N ASN A 177 5.79 -6.73 -11.26
CA ASN A 177 6.32 -8.06 -11.49
C ASN A 177 5.19 -9.08 -11.18
N PRO A 178 4.94 -10.08 -12.03
CA PRO A 178 3.91 -11.10 -11.80
C PRO A 178 4.02 -11.81 -10.44
N TYR A 179 5.23 -11.91 -9.89
CA TYR A 179 5.48 -12.51 -8.58
C TYR A 179 4.92 -11.69 -7.42
N GLY A 180 5.06 -10.35 -7.44
CA GLY A 180 4.59 -9.45 -6.38
C GLY A 180 3.23 -8.84 -6.64
N ALA A 181 2.74 -8.89 -7.88
CA ALA A 181 1.48 -8.30 -8.28
C ALA A 181 0.28 -9.03 -7.66
N CYS A 182 -0.78 -8.31 -7.38
CA CYS A 182 -2.08 -8.88 -7.05
C CYS A 182 -2.56 -9.77 -8.19
N LYS A 183 -2.87 -11.03 -7.90
CA LYS A 183 -3.29 -12.02 -8.91
C LYS A 183 -4.59 -11.65 -9.64
N ARG A 184 -5.47 -10.88 -9.00
CA ARG A 184 -6.76 -10.49 -9.57
C ARG A 184 -6.67 -9.30 -10.52
N CYS A 185 -5.90 -8.27 -10.17
CA CYS A 185 -5.78 -7.06 -10.97
C CYS A 185 -4.42 -6.92 -11.66
N GLU A 186 -3.55 -7.93 -11.57
CA GLU A 186 -2.25 -7.97 -12.23
C GLU A 186 -1.38 -6.72 -11.97
N GLY A 187 -1.52 -6.12 -10.79
CA GLY A 187 -0.79 -4.92 -10.41
C GLY A 187 -1.41 -3.59 -10.86
N PHE A 188 -2.58 -3.60 -11.52
CA PHE A 188 -3.28 -2.37 -11.93
C PHE A 188 -3.96 -1.64 -10.75
N GLY A 189 -4.32 -2.36 -9.68
CA GLY A 189 -5.00 -1.81 -8.51
C GLY A 189 -6.50 -1.61 -8.68
N ASN A 190 -7.01 -1.74 -9.90
CA ASN A 190 -8.43 -1.65 -10.23
C ASN A 190 -8.84 -2.80 -11.15
N VAL A 191 -10.13 -3.08 -11.19
CA VAL A 191 -10.76 -4.09 -12.05
C VAL A 191 -12.01 -3.49 -12.68
N MET A 192 -12.46 -4.09 -13.78
CA MET A 192 -13.81 -3.80 -14.28
C MET A 192 -14.82 -4.53 -13.39
N GLY A 193 -15.49 -3.79 -12.57
CA GLY A 193 -16.48 -4.30 -11.62
C GLY A 193 -17.75 -3.46 -11.62
N ILE A 194 -18.67 -3.78 -10.71
CA ILE A 194 -19.88 -2.98 -10.50
C ILE A 194 -19.47 -1.70 -9.74
N SER A 195 -19.73 -0.55 -10.36
CA SER A 195 -19.38 0.74 -9.80
C SER A 195 -20.44 1.21 -8.82
N GLU A 196 -20.03 1.50 -7.57
CA GLU A 196 -20.91 2.05 -6.54
C GLU A 196 -21.60 3.34 -7.02
N ASP A 197 -20.84 4.27 -7.59
CA ASP A 197 -21.38 5.56 -8.04
C ASP A 197 -22.36 5.45 -9.20
N LEU A 198 -22.26 4.40 -10.01
CA LEU A 198 -23.25 4.12 -11.06
C LEU A 198 -24.49 3.42 -10.50
N VAL A 199 -24.33 2.59 -9.47
CA VAL A 199 -25.43 1.87 -8.82
C VAL A 199 -26.20 2.77 -7.86
N ILE A 200 -25.49 3.60 -7.12
CA ILE A 200 -26.04 4.59 -6.17
C ILE A 200 -25.61 6.00 -6.64
N PRO A 201 -26.23 6.53 -7.69
CA PRO A 201 -25.81 7.82 -8.28
C PRO A 201 -26.22 9.01 -7.41
N ASP A 202 -27.15 8.83 -6.50
CA ASP A 202 -27.60 9.84 -5.54
C ASP A 202 -27.60 9.23 -4.13
N LYS A 203 -26.56 9.57 -3.38
CA LYS A 203 -26.35 9.04 -2.03
C LYS A 203 -27.25 9.67 -0.97
N SER A 204 -27.93 10.76 -1.31
CA SER A 204 -28.92 11.41 -0.42
C SER A 204 -30.26 10.66 -0.38
N LEU A 205 -30.49 9.74 -1.32
CA LEU A 205 -31.69 8.89 -1.32
C LEU A 205 -31.54 7.70 -0.41
N SER A 206 -32.68 7.26 0.16
CA SER A 206 -32.76 6.00 0.86
C SER A 206 -33.03 4.83 -0.11
N VAL A 207 -32.86 3.59 0.36
CA VAL A 207 -33.26 2.42 -0.43
C VAL A 207 -34.75 2.44 -0.75
N TYR A 208 -35.55 2.96 0.18
CA TYR A 208 -37.00 3.17 -0.03
C TYR A 208 -37.28 4.21 -1.12
N ASP A 209 -36.48 5.27 -1.21
CA ASP A 209 -36.61 6.37 -2.18
C ASP A 209 -35.82 6.12 -3.48
N ASP A 210 -35.60 4.87 -3.84
CA ASP A 210 -34.92 4.47 -5.09
C ASP A 210 -33.43 4.84 -5.18
N ALA A 211 -32.66 4.80 -4.08
CA ALA A 211 -31.21 4.98 -4.13
C ALA A 211 -30.55 4.02 -5.11
N VAL A 212 -30.99 2.74 -5.14
CA VAL A 212 -30.41 1.69 -6.00
C VAL A 212 -30.94 1.80 -7.43
N ALA A 213 -30.22 2.49 -8.30
CA ALA A 213 -30.63 2.79 -9.68
C ALA A 213 -31.01 1.56 -10.53
N PRO A 214 -30.29 0.41 -10.49
CA PRO A 214 -30.68 -0.77 -11.25
C PRO A 214 -32.06 -1.34 -10.86
N TRP A 215 -32.56 -1.08 -9.65
CA TRP A 215 -33.86 -1.57 -9.16
C TRP A 215 -35.05 -0.67 -9.53
N ARG A 216 -34.80 0.51 -10.13
CA ARG A 216 -35.85 1.51 -10.48
C ARG A 216 -36.77 1.02 -11.62
N SER A 217 -36.27 0.14 -12.48
CA SER A 217 -37.08 -0.32 -13.61
C SER A 217 -38.19 -1.26 -13.16
N GLU A 218 -39.32 -1.25 -13.86
CA GLU A 218 -40.51 -2.06 -13.54
C GLU A 218 -40.14 -3.55 -13.38
N LYS A 219 -39.32 -4.09 -14.29
CA LYS A 219 -38.86 -5.49 -14.25
C LYS A 219 -37.97 -5.83 -13.06
N MET A 220 -37.19 -4.85 -12.57
CA MET A 220 -36.22 -5.08 -11.49
C MET A 220 -36.74 -4.57 -10.12
N SER A 221 -37.90 -3.92 -10.09
CA SER A 221 -38.53 -3.43 -8.86
C SER A 221 -38.88 -4.56 -7.86
N GLU A 222 -38.98 -5.79 -8.34
CA GLU A 222 -39.17 -6.97 -7.50
C GLU A 222 -38.02 -7.18 -6.52
N TRP A 223 -36.79 -6.88 -6.94
CA TRP A 223 -35.60 -6.93 -6.07
C TRP A 223 -35.68 -5.91 -4.93
N LYS A 224 -36.10 -4.68 -5.24
CA LYS A 224 -36.36 -3.65 -4.21
C LYS A 224 -37.42 -4.12 -3.22
N ARG A 225 -38.56 -4.63 -3.74
CA ARG A 225 -39.66 -5.12 -2.87
C ARG A 225 -39.23 -6.28 -2.00
N TYR A 226 -38.47 -7.24 -2.58
CA TYR A 226 -37.88 -8.34 -1.82
C TYR A 226 -36.94 -7.83 -0.73
N PHE A 227 -35.99 -6.95 -1.08
CA PHE A 227 -35.04 -6.39 -0.12
C PHE A 227 -35.76 -5.66 1.01
N LEU A 228 -36.66 -4.73 0.72
CA LEU A 228 -37.42 -3.98 1.71
C LEU A 228 -38.20 -4.90 2.66
N LYS A 229 -38.90 -5.92 2.12
CA LYS A 229 -39.66 -6.87 2.94
C LYS A 229 -38.76 -7.63 3.92
N LYS A 230 -37.56 -8.01 3.52
CA LYS A 230 -36.62 -8.75 4.37
C LYS A 230 -35.85 -7.84 5.34
N ALA A 231 -35.45 -6.69 4.86
CA ALA A 231 -34.61 -5.72 5.59
C ALA A 231 -35.31 -5.18 6.85
N VAL A 232 -36.63 -4.97 6.81
CA VAL A 232 -37.42 -4.54 7.97
C VAL A 232 -37.31 -5.53 9.14
N HIS A 233 -37.25 -6.84 8.88
CA HIS A 233 -37.09 -7.86 9.92
C HIS A 233 -35.64 -7.97 10.46
N LEU A 234 -34.71 -7.23 9.88
CA LEU A 234 -33.28 -7.25 10.20
C LEU A 234 -32.79 -5.92 10.77
N ASP A 235 -33.72 -5.04 11.18
CA ASP A 235 -33.47 -3.70 11.69
C ASP A 235 -32.64 -2.81 10.73
N PHE A 236 -32.69 -3.10 9.42
CA PHE A 236 -32.03 -2.26 8.42
C PHE A 236 -32.83 -0.96 8.21
N PRO A 237 -32.18 0.22 8.26
CA PRO A 237 -32.87 1.52 8.21
C PRO A 237 -33.23 1.91 6.76
N VAL A 238 -34.26 1.30 6.20
CA VAL A 238 -34.69 1.44 4.79
C VAL A 238 -34.99 2.87 4.35
N HIS A 239 -35.34 3.76 5.28
CA HIS A 239 -35.65 5.18 5.03
C HIS A 239 -34.46 6.12 5.30
N ARG A 240 -33.32 5.62 5.77
CA ARG A 240 -32.12 6.42 5.97
C ARG A 240 -31.41 6.64 4.65
N ALA A 241 -30.88 7.85 4.42
CA ALA A 241 -30.08 8.14 3.23
C ALA A 241 -28.86 7.21 3.16
N TYR A 242 -28.46 6.82 1.95
CA TYR A 242 -27.31 5.92 1.76
C TYR A 242 -26.02 6.49 2.38
N GLU A 243 -25.81 7.80 2.31
CA GLU A 243 -24.63 8.48 2.89
C GLU A 243 -24.58 8.46 4.42
N ASP A 244 -25.71 8.21 5.07
CA ASP A 244 -25.83 8.16 6.53
C ASP A 244 -25.86 6.72 7.07
N LEU A 245 -25.73 5.70 6.19
CA LEU A 245 -25.59 4.30 6.58
C LEU A 245 -24.20 4.03 7.15
N ASP A 246 -24.12 3.19 8.16
CA ASP A 246 -22.84 2.71 8.69
C ASP A 246 -22.23 1.59 7.81
N GLU A 247 -20.97 1.21 8.09
CA GLU A 247 -20.25 0.20 7.31
C GLU A 247 -20.97 -1.16 7.30
N ALA A 248 -21.55 -1.57 8.42
CA ALA A 248 -22.25 -2.85 8.52
C ALA A 248 -23.58 -2.83 7.74
N GLU A 249 -24.28 -1.69 7.74
CA GLU A 249 -25.50 -1.46 6.96
C GLU A 249 -25.18 -1.43 5.46
N ILE A 250 -24.09 -0.76 5.06
CA ILE A 250 -23.62 -0.75 3.66
C ILE A 250 -23.24 -2.17 3.24
N GLU A 251 -22.48 -2.90 4.05
CA GLU A 251 -22.11 -4.29 3.76
C GLU A 251 -23.37 -5.18 3.60
N MET A 252 -24.37 -4.99 4.46
CA MET A 252 -25.63 -5.72 4.36
C MET A 252 -26.41 -5.39 3.08
N LEU A 253 -26.41 -4.14 2.63
CA LEU A 253 -27.04 -3.73 1.36
C LEU A 253 -26.34 -4.34 0.15
N TRP A 254 -25.02 -4.32 0.14
CA TRP A 254 -24.23 -4.79 -1.00
C TRP A 254 -24.11 -6.30 -1.08
N TYR A 255 -23.78 -6.97 0.01
CA TYR A 255 -23.52 -8.42 0.04
C TYR A 255 -24.71 -9.24 0.54
N GLY A 256 -25.66 -8.61 1.22
CA GLY A 256 -26.74 -9.33 1.87
C GLY A 256 -26.29 -10.08 3.12
N SER A 257 -27.10 -11.02 3.58
CA SER A 257 -26.76 -11.92 4.68
C SER A 257 -27.27 -13.33 4.41
N LYS A 258 -26.38 -14.24 4.08
CA LYS A 258 -26.73 -15.66 3.84
C LYS A 258 -27.38 -16.30 5.05
N ALA A 259 -26.90 -16.02 6.26
CA ALA A 259 -27.44 -16.57 7.50
C ALA A 259 -28.88 -16.11 7.77
N LYS A 260 -29.25 -14.91 7.31
CA LYS A 260 -30.57 -14.30 7.49
C LYS A 260 -31.44 -14.36 6.22
N GLY A 261 -30.95 -14.97 5.15
CA GLY A 261 -31.65 -15.12 3.87
C GLY A 261 -31.94 -13.80 3.16
N LEU A 262 -31.10 -12.79 3.35
CA LEU A 262 -31.15 -11.51 2.65
C LEU A 262 -30.21 -11.52 1.46
N GLN A 263 -30.71 -11.19 0.27
CA GLN A 263 -29.94 -11.02 -0.96
C GLN A 263 -29.62 -9.53 -1.14
N GLY A 264 -28.34 -9.22 -1.42
CA GLY A 264 -27.89 -7.86 -1.62
C GLY A 264 -27.70 -7.49 -3.11
N ILE A 265 -27.14 -6.31 -3.35
CA ILE A 265 -26.90 -5.76 -4.68
C ILE A 265 -25.97 -6.69 -5.51
N TYR A 266 -24.94 -7.28 -4.91
CA TYR A 266 -24.06 -8.20 -5.65
C TYR A 266 -24.79 -9.47 -6.09
N THR A 267 -25.69 -10.02 -5.26
CA THR A 267 -26.51 -11.20 -5.65
C THR A 267 -27.38 -10.87 -6.87
N PHE A 268 -27.95 -9.66 -6.91
CA PHE A 268 -28.69 -9.19 -8.09
C PHE A 268 -27.81 -9.19 -9.33
N PHE A 269 -26.59 -8.63 -9.27
CA PHE A 269 -25.71 -8.58 -10.41
C PHE A 269 -25.19 -9.97 -10.82
N ASP A 270 -24.94 -10.87 -9.88
CA ASP A 270 -24.55 -12.26 -10.13
C ASP A 270 -25.64 -13.00 -10.92
N GLU A 271 -26.92 -12.81 -10.56
CA GLU A 271 -28.04 -13.40 -11.30
C GLU A 271 -28.20 -12.80 -12.71
N ILE A 272 -27.96 -11.50 -12.87
CA ILE A 272 -27.94 -10.85 -14.18
C ILE A 272 -26.76 -11.37 -15.02
N GLU A 273 -25.59 -11.55 -14.41
CA GLU A 273 -24.40 -12.08 -15.09
C GLU A 273 -24.58 -13.53 -15.54
N ALA A 274 -25.23 -14.36 -14.73
CA ALA A 274 -25.59 -15.73 -15.10
C ALA A 274 -26.49 -15.80 -16.36
N GLN A 275 -27.22 -14.72 -16.64
CA GLN A 275 -28.09 -14.61 -17.83
C GLN A 275 -27.52 -13.70 -18.92
N ASN A 276 -26.21 -13.47 -18.96
CA ASN A 276 -25.56 -12.52 -19.88
C ASN A 276 -25.67 -12.92 -21.37
N HIS A 277 -26.10 -14.15 -21.66
CA HIS A 277 -26.46 -14.58 -23.03
C HIS A 277 -27.60 -13.75 -23.63
N LYS A 278 -28.44 -13.11 -22.80
CA LYS A 278 -29.52 -12.24 -23.25
C LYS A 278 -28.97 -10.79 -23.41
N ILE A 279 -29.18 -10.22 -24.60
CA ILE A 279 -28.66 -8.86 -24.94
C ILE A 279 -29.07 -7.80 -23.90
N GLN A 280 -30.33 -7.85 -23.44
CA GLN A 280 -30.85 -6.89 -22.45
C GLN A 280 -30.05 -6.87 -21.13
N TYR A 281 -29.61 -8.04 -20.65
CA TYR A 281 -28.83 -8.14 -19.43
C TYR A 281 -27.36 -7.72 -19.63
N ARG A 282 -26.79 -7.98 -20.81
CA ARG A 282 -25.48 -7.42 -21.19
C ARG A 282 -25.47 -5.90 -21.18
N VAL A 283 -26.51 -5.28 -21.78
CA VAL A 283 -26.67 -3.82 -21.79
C VAL A 283 -26.88 -3.29 -20.39
N LEU A 284 -27.65 -3.98 -19.54
CA LEU A 284 -27.85 -3.60 -18.16
C LEU A 284 -26.52 -3.62 -17.37
N LEU A 285 -25.76 -4.72 -17.46
CA LEU A 285 -24.46 -4.85 -16.82
C LEU A 285 -23.48 -3.77 -17.27
N SER A 286 -23.42 -3.47 -18.57
CA SER A 286 -22.48 -2.47 -19.11
C SER A 286 -22.74 -1.06 -18.59
N ARG A 287 -23.97 -0.73 -18.21
CA ARG A 287 -24.34 0.58 -17.62
C ARG A 287 -23.80 0.77 -16.21
N TYR A 288 -23.63 -0.32 -15.46
CA TYR A 288 -23.21 -0.28 -14.06
C TYR A 288 -21.78 -0.78 -13.83
N ARG A 289 -21.11 -1.25 -14.92
CA ARG A 289 -19.69 -1.60 -14.88
C ARG A 289 -18.81 -0.37 -15.06
N GLY A 290 -17.80 -0.29 -14.21
CA GLY A 290 -16.80 0.78 -14.25
C GLY A 290 -15.46 0.29 -13.68
N LYS A 291 -14.46 1.16 -13.68
CA LYS A 291 -13.20 0.89 -12.98
C LYS A 291 -13.43 1.03 -11.48
N THR A 292 -13.36 -0.08 -10.77
CA THR A 292 -13.51 -0.13 -9.31
C THR A 292 -12.19 -0.53 -8.67
N ALA A 293 -11.98 -0.16 -7.42
CA ALA A 293 -10.84 -0.65 -6.67
C ALA A 293 -10.86 -2.18 -6.63
N CYS A 294 -9.71 -2.81 -6.84
CA CYS A 294 -9.63 -4.26 -6.77
C CYS A 294 -10.02 -4.74 -5.37
N PRO A 295 -11.00 -5.63 -5.20
CA PRO A 295 -11.46 -6.06 -3.88
C PRO A 295 -10.41 -6.84 -3.10
N ASP A 296 -9.46 -7.50 -3.78
CA ASP A 296 -8.43 -8.30 -3.13
C ASP A 296 -7.31 -7.42 -2.57
N CYS A 297 -6.80 -6.48 -3.36
CA CYS A 297 -5.69 -5.61 -2.93
C CYS A 297 -6.12 -4.21 -2.49
N LYS A 298 -7.40 -3.87 -2.59
CA LYS A 298 -7.96 -2.56 -2.20
C LYS A 298 -7.16 -1.36 -2.77
N GLY A 299 -6.66 -1.51 -4.00
CA GLY A 299 -5.87 -0.48 -4.68
C GLY A 299 -4.37 -0.50 -4.38
N THR A 300 -3.85 -1.35 -3.49
CA THR A 300 -2.41 -1.44 -3.18
C THR A 300 -1.59 -2.12 -4.27
N ARG A 301 -2.23 -2.81 -5.20
CA ARG A 301 -1.66 -3.52 -6.37
C ARG A 301 -0.84 -4.76 -6.04
N LEU A 302 -0.57 -5.02 -4.77
CA LEU A 302 0.26 -6.13 -4.29
C LEU A 302 -0.58 -7.38 -4.01
N ARG A 303 0.09 -8.52 -4.06
CA ARG A 303 -0.45 -9.80 -3.61
C ARG A 303 -0.83 -9.73 -2.12
N LYS A 304 -1.83 -10.53 -1.72
CA LYS A 304 -2.36 -10.52 -0.34
C LYS A 304 -1.27 -10.79 0.70
N ASP A 305 -0.39 -11.73 0.41
CA ASP A 305 0.66 -12.21 1.31
C ASP A 305 1.68 -11.11 1.67
N ALA A 306 1.85 -10.10 0.81
CA ALA A 306 2.68 -8.93 1.10
C ALA A 306 2.19 -8.16 2.34
N GLY A 307 0.90 -8.28 2.69
CA GLY A 307 0.31 -7.71 3.89
C GLY A 307 0.67 -8.44 5.19
N TYR A 308 1.21 -9.65 5.08
CA TYR A 308 1.67 -10.41 6.25
C TYR A 308 3.04 -9.96 6.74
N VAL A 309 3.82 -9.30 5.88
CA VAL A 309 5.13 -8.77 6.22
C VAL A 309 4.97 -7.38 6.82
N LYS A 310 5.47 -7.18 8.04
CA LYS A 310 5.29 -5.95 8.80
C LYS A 310 6.61 -5.42 9.33
N ILE A 311 6.69 -4.10 9.43
CA ILE A 311 7.72 -3.36 10.17
C ILE A 311 6.97 -2.48 11.16
N ASN A 312 7.29 -2.58 12.44
CA ASN A 312 6.62 -1.81 13.49
C ASN A 312 5.06 -1.89 13.41
N GLY A 313 4.54 -3.10 13.12
CA GLY A 313 3.10 -3.39 13.04
C GLY A 313 2.40 -2.99 11.74
N LYS A 314 3.07 -2.29 10.80
CA LYS A 314 2.50 -1.85 9.52
C LYS A 314 3.09 -2.65 8.35
N SER A 315 2.23 -3.07 7.43
CA SER A 315 2.65 -3.66 6.15
C SER A 315 2.96 -2.56 5.12
N ILE A 316 3.66 -2.92 4.04
CA ILE A 316 3.88 -2.00 2.92
C ILE A 316 2.55 -1.56 2.29
N GLN A 317 1.53 -2.43 2.32
CA GLN A 317 0.18 -2.12 1.84
C GLN A 317 -0.49 -1.03 2.68
N ASP A 318 -0.33 -1.07 4.00
CA ASP A 318 -0.82 -0.01 4.89
C ASP A 318 -0.12 1.31 4.62
N LEU A 319 1.22 1.29 4.47
CA LEU A 319 2.01 2.50 4.28
C LEU A 319 1.72 3.23 2.97
N VAL A 320 1.47 2.52 1.87
CA VAL A 320 1.20 3.17 0.57
C VAL A 320 -0.16 3.85 0.50
N LEU A 321 -1.07 3.53 1.43
CA LEU A 321 -2.38 4.16 1.55
C LEU A 321 -2.37 5.39 2.45
N LEU A 322 -1.33 5.57 3.28
CA LEU A 322 -1.21 6.74 4.15
C LEU A 322 -0.89 8.00 3.34
N PRO A 323 -1.45 9.16 3.72
CA PRO A 323 -0.95 10.45 3.30
C PRO A 323 0.53 10.62 3.66
N LEU A 324 1.28 11.40 2.87
CA LEU A 324 2.74 11.54 3.07
C LEU A 324 3.12 12.15 4.42
N ASP A 325 2.26 12.98 5.02
CA ASP A 325 2.48 13.53 6.36
C ASP A 325 2.39 12.43 7.45
N GLU A 326 1.39 11.55 7.38
CA GLU A 326 1.27 10.41 8.28
C GLU A 326 2.40 9.40 8.07
N LEU A 327 2.79 9.18 6.80
CA LEU A 327 3.91 8.32 6.45
C LEU A 327 5.24 8.86 7.04
N THR A 328 5.44 10.18 7.02
CA THR A 328 6.61 10.81 7.65
C THR A 328 6.61 10.58 9.15
N GLN A 329 5.46 10.81 9.82
CA GLN A 329 5.34 10.57 11.26
C GLN A 329 5.62 9.11 11.63
N PHE A 330 5.20 8.16 10.79
CA PHE A 330 5.54 6.75 10.99
C PHE A 330 7.05 6.52 10.99
N PHE A 331 7.79 7.08 10.00
CA PHE A 331 9.25 6.92 9.93
C PHE A 331 10.03 7.71 10.97
N GLU A 332 9.46 8.77 11.53
CA GLU A 332 10.05 9.48 12.66
C GLU A 332 9.97 8.67 13.96
N ARG A 333 8.88 7.93 14.15
CA ARG A 333 8.58 7.16 15.37
C ARG A 333 8.94 5.68 15.28
N ILE A 334 9.51 5.24 14.16
CA ILE A 334 9.84 3.82 13.96
C ILE A 334 10.84 3.35 15.02
N ALA A 335 10.48 2.27 15.73
CA ALA A 335 11.34 1.63 16.71
C ALA A 335 11.99 0.39 16.08
N LEU A 336 13.31 0.35 16.02
CA LEU A 336 14.10 -0.72 15.44
C LEU A 336 15.11 -1.24 16.45
N SER A 337 15.45 -2.51 16.36
CA SER A 337 16.58 -3.06 17.09
C SER A 337 17.92 -2.53 16.55
N PRO A 338 19.03 -2.56 17.32
CA PRO A 338 20.32 -2.08 16.83
C PRO A 338 20.79 -2.75 15.52
N ALA A 339 20.48 -4.02 15.35
CA ALA A 339 20.80 -4.77 14.12
C ALA A 339 19.96 -4.27 12.93
N GLU A 340 18.65 -4.11 13.10
CA GLU A 340 17.75 -3.58 12.07
C GLU A 340 18.11 -2.14 11.69
N GLU A 341 18.48 -1.32 12.68
CA GLU A 341 18.93 0.05 12.45
C GLU A 341 20.22 0.10 11.60
N SER A 342 21.19 -0.74 11.91
CA SER A 342 22.43 -0.85 11.13
C SER A 342 22.16 -1.21 9.68
N ILE A 343 21.28 -2.21 9.43
CA ILE A 343 20.92 -2.69 8.09
C ILE A 343 20.13 -1.63 7.31
N SER A 344 19.24 -0.90 7.97
CA SER A 344 18.26 -0.01 7.31
C SER A 344 18.68 1.46 7.27
N ARG A 345 19.73 1.87 7.97
CA ARG A 345 20.16 3.27 8.16
C ARG A 345 20.16 4.08 6.86
N ARG A 346 20.82 3.57 5.83
CA ARG A 346 20.93 4.25 4.54
C ARG A 346 19.56 4.32 3.82
N ILE A 347 18.79 3.25 3.86
CA ILE A 347 17.46 3.18 3.22
C ILE A 347 16.51 4.19 3.90
N LEU A 348 16.51 4.24 5.21
CA LEU A 348 15.68 5.16 5.99
C LEU A 348 16.07 6.63 5.76
N ALA A 349 17.37 6.93 5.65
CA ALA A 349 17.84 8.27 5.33
C ALA A 349 17.29 8.74 3.96
N GLU A 350 17.34 7.86 2.94
CA GLU A 350 16.81 8.15 1.62
C GLU A 350 15.28 8.34 1.61
N ILE A 351 14.54 7.50 2.35
CA ILE A 351 13.08 7.65 2.48
C ILE A 351 12.75 8.98 3.16
N LYS A 352 13.36 9.28 4.30
CA LYS A 352 13.11 10.51 5.08
C LYS A 352 13.44 11.76 4.28
N SER A 353 14.57 11.77 3.57
CA SER A 353 14.96 12.89 2.71
C SER A 353 13.92 13.17 1.62
N ARG A 354 13.46 12.13 0.89
CA ARG A 354 12.45 12.29 -0.15
C ARG A 354 11.08 12.71 0.37
N LEU A 355 10.69 12.21 1.53
CA LEU A 355 9.46 12.62 2.21
C LEU A 355 9.51 14.10 2.61
N ASP A 356 10.63 14.56 3.17
CA ASP A 356 10.84 15.96 3.53
C ASP A 356 10.73 16.89 2.30
N PHE A 357 11.35 16.53 1.18
CA PHE A 357 11.22 17.31 -0.04
C PHE A 357 9.80 17.35 -0.59
N LEU A 358 9.07 16.21 -0.56
CA LEU A 358 7.67 16.18 -0.99
C LEU A 358 6.77 17.05 -0.10
N GLN A 359 7.06 17.10 1.20
CA GLN A 359 6.35 17.99 2.12
C GLN A 359 6.68 19.48 1.86
N LYS A 360 7.95 19.79 1.62
CA LYS A 360 8.40 21.16 1.29
C LYS A 360 7.75 21.70 0.03
N VAL A 361 7.50 20.85 -0.99
CA VAL A 361 6.77 21.27 -2.20
C VAL A 361 5.23 21.23 -2.03
N GLY A 362 4.71 21.03 -0.81
CA GLY A 362 3.27 21.11 -0.52
C GLY A 362 2.46 19.89 -0.97
N LEU A 363 3.04 18.69 -1.04
CA LEU A 363 2.40 17.46 -1.47
C LEU A 363 2.06 16.49 -0.31
N SER A 364 1.99 16.97 0.92
CA SER A 364 1.78 16.18 2.14
C SER A 364 0.51 15.31 2.12
N TYR A 365 -0.51 15.74 1.38
CA TYR A 365 -1.81 15.07 1.27
C TYR A 365 -1.84 13.90 0.28
N LEU A 366 -0.81 13.74 -0.56
CA LEU A 366 -0.75 12.64 -1.53
C LEU A 366 -0.46 11.31 -0.85
N THR A 367 -0.89 10.23 -1.51
CA THR A 367 -0.58 8.85 -1.12
C THR A 367 0.31 8.19 -2.17
N LEU A 368 1.14 7.21 -1.77
CA LEU A 368 2.08 6.56 -2.69
C LEU A 368 1.41 5.65 -3.72
N ASN A 369 0.18 5.19 -3.47
CA ASN A 369 -0.57 4.36 -4.41
C ASN A 369 -1.30 5.18 -5.49
N ARG A 370 -1.30 6.51 -5.41
CA ARG A 370 -2.00 7.36 -6.37
C ARG A 370 -1.45 7.21 -7.78
N LEU A 371 -2.34 7.05 -8.75
CA LEU A 371 -1.98 6.89 -10.15
C LEU A 371 -1.45 8.20 -10.73
N THR A 372 -0.37 8.15 -11.49
CA THR A 372 0.22 9.31 -12.16
C THR A 372 -0.80 10.05 -13.06
N ALA A 373 -1.68 9.30 -13.74
CA ALA A 373 -2.74 9.87 -14.57
C ALA A 373 -3.81 10.66 -13.78
N SER A 374 -3.88 10.50 -12.47
CA SER A 374 -4.80 11.25 -11.60
C SER A 374 -4.17 12.50 -10.98
N LEU A 375 -2.87 12.73 -11.22
CA LEU A 375 -2.17 13.92 -10.75
C LEU A 375 -2.48 15.12 -11.66
N SER A 376 -2.60 16.29 -11.08
CA SER A 376 -2.59 17.55 -11.85
C SER A 376 -1.19 17.82 -12.42
N GLY A 377 -1.10 18.66 -13.46
CA GLY A 377 0.18 19.06 -14.05
C GLY A 377 1.16 19.61 -13.01
N GLY A 378 0.69 20.50 -12.14
CA GLY A 378 1.51 21.06 -11.07
C GLY A 378 1.95 20.05 -10.01
N GLU A 379 1.08 19.08 -9.62
CA GLU A 379 1.48 17.99 -8.72
C GLU A 379 2.60 17.13 -9.33
N PHE A 380 2.47 16.79 -10.61
CA PHE A 380 3.47 16.00 -11.31
C PHE A 380 4.83 16.72 -11.42
N GLN A 381 4.83 18.01 -11.77
CA GLN A 381 6.06 18.83 -11.80
C GLN A 381 6.74 18.91 -10.43
N ARG A 382 5.96 19.12 -9.36
CA ARG A 382 6.49 19.19 -8.00
C ARG A 382 7.06 17.85 -7.52
N ILE A 383 6.45 16.72 -7.89
CA ILE A 383 7.02 15.40 -7.63
C ILE A 383 8.37 15.25 -8.34
N LYS A 384 8.46 15.64 -9.61
CA LYS A 384 9.74 15.62 -10.35
C LYS A 384 10.79 16.48 -9.67
N LEU A 385 10.43 17.69 -9.26
CA LEU A 385 11.32 18.61 -8.56
C LEU A 385 11.83 18.00 -7.24
N ALA A 386 10.95 17.45 -6.41
CA ALA A 386 11.31 16.80 -5.15
C ALA A 386 12.23 15.58 -5.38
N THR A 387 12.00 14.81 -6.46
CA THR A 387 12.85 13.66 -6.81
C THR A 387 14.24 14.12 -7.26
N SER A 388 14.32 15.21 -8.03
CA SER A 388 15.60 15.78 -8.47
C SER A 388 16.43 16.27 -7.28
N LEU A 389 15.80 16.90 -6.30
CA LEU A 389 16.45 17.29 -5.03
C LEU A 389 16.98 16.09 -4.25
N GLY A 390 16.18 15.03 -4.18
CA GLY A 390 16.55 13.79 -3.49
C GLY A 390 17.74 13.06 -4.14
N SER A 391 18.06 13.32 -5.42
CA SER A 391 19.19 12.71 -6.12
C SER A 391 20.54 13.36 -5.79
N ALA A 392 20.55 14.48 -5.06
CA ALA A 392 21.77 15.24 -4.67
C ALA A 392 22.77 15.48 -5.83
N LEU A 393 22.26 15.65 -7.06
CA LEU A 393 23.10 15.99 -8.20
C LEU A 393 23.68 17.40 -8.04
N VAL A 394 24.96 17.54 -8.30
CA VAL A 394 25.72 18.81 -8.26
C VAL A 394 26.18 19.14 -9.66
N GLY A 395 26.23 20.45 -10.02
CA GLY A 395 26.67 20.91 -11.34
C GLY A 395 25.67 20.63 -12.46
N SER A 396 24.44 20.34 -12.13
CA SER A 396 23.35 20.09 -13.09
C SER A 396 22.59 21.36 -13.42
N MET A 397 21.91 21.38 -14.56
CA MET A 397 21.00 22.46 -14.97
C MET A 397 19.54 21.97 -14.87
N TYR A 398 18.75 22.68 -14.08
CA TYR A 398 17.31 22.44 -13.94
C TYR A 398 16.54 23.51 -14.69
N ILE A 399 15.68 23.11 -15.62
CA ILE A 399 14.81 23.98 -16.39
C ILE A 399 13.38 23.66 -16.02
N LEU A 400 12.68 24.63 -15.49
CA LEU A 400 11.31 24.49 -14.96
C LEU A 400 10.41 25.51 -15.67
N ASP A 401 9.27 25.03 -16.15
CA ASP A 401 8.25 25.84 -16.83
C ASP A 401 7.03 25.96 -15.94
N GLU A 402 6.72 27.18 -15.48
CA GLU A 402 5.61 27.53 -14.59
C GLU A 402 5.42 26.59 -13.38
N PRO A 403 6.44 26.33 -12.57
CA PRO A 403 6.33 25.39 -11.45
C PRO A 403 5.39 25.87 -10.33
N SER A 404 5.04 27.18 -10.29
CA SER A 404 4.10 27.76 -9.32
C SER A 404 2.64 27.59 -9.73
N ILE A 405 2.35 27.08 -10.95
CA ILE A 405 0.99 27.04 -11.48
C ILE A 405 0.00 26.33 -10.54
N GLY A 406 -1.08 27.03 -10.21
CA GLY A 406 -2.13 26.50 -9.33
C GLY A 406 -1.74 26.37 -7.85
N LEU A 407 -0.60 26.94 -7.45
CA LEU A 407 -0.21 27.05 -6.05
C LEU A 407 -0.97 28.16 -5.31
N HIS A 408 -1.13 27.96 -4.02
CA HIS A 408 -1.48 29.02 -3.10
C HIS A 408 -0.20 29.80 -2.71
N PRO A 409 -0.23 31.14 -2.45
CA PRO A 409 0.96 31.90 -2.08
C PRO A 409 1.82 31.26 -0.97
N ARG A 410 1.18 30.64 0.02
CA ARG A 410 1.90 29.86 1.07
C ARG A 410 2.78 28.74 0.50
N ASP A 411 2.28 28.06 -0.54
CA ASP A 411 2.98 26.93 -1.14
C ASP A 411 4.03 27.44 -2.16
N THR A 412 3.81 28.60 -2.78
CA THR A 412 4.79 29.31 -3.62
C THR A 412 6.03 29.70 -2.81
N ALA A 413 5.86 30.21 -1.59
CA ALA A 413 6.98 30.55 -0.71
C ALA A 413 7.87 29.31 -0.43
N ARG A 414 7.26 28.16 -0.15
CA ARG A 414 8.00 26.90 0.04
C ARG A 414 8.71 26.42 -1.23
N LEU A 415 8.07 26.59 -2.40
CA LEU A 415 8.70 26.28 -3.68
C LEU A 415 9.97 27.12 -3.90
N ILE A 416 9.92 28.42 -3.55
CA ILE A 416 11.08 29.32 -3.65
C ILE A 416 12.23 28.83 -2.75
N GLU A 417 11.95 28.39 -1.53
CA GLU A 417 12.98 27.83 -0.64
C GLU A 417 13.64 26.59 -1.27
N VAL A 418 12.86 25.74 -1.90
CA VAL A 418 13.33 24.53 -2.59
C VAL A 418 14.21 24.89 -3.80
N LEU A 419 13.81 25.88 -4.61
CA LEU A 419 14.59 26.36 -5.76
C LEU A 419 15.94 26.96 -5.33
N LYS A 420 15.94 27.74 -4.25
CA LYS A 420 17.17 28.27 -3.64
C LYS A 420 18.09 27.17 -3.11
N ALA A 421 17.51 26.17 -2.43
CA ALA A 421 18.30 25.01 -1.96
C ALA A 421 18.96 24.25 -3.10
N LEU A 422 18.27 24.06 -4.26
CA LEU A 422 18.87 23.47 -5.47
C LEU A 422 20.06 24.29 -5.97
N ARG A 423 19.91 25.61 -6.07
CA ARG A 423 20.97 26.52 -6.48
C ARG A 423 22.16 26.43 -5.53
N ASP A 424 21.90 26.47 -4.21
CA ASP A 424 22.92 26.49 -3.17
C ASP A 424 23.74 25.17 -3.13
N LEU A 425 23.22 24.08 -3.66
CA LEU A 425 23.95 22.84 -3.92
C LEU A 425 24.94 22.94 -5.11
N GLY A 426 25.06 24.10 -5.77
CA GLY A 426 25.95 24.32 -6.92
C GLY A 426 25.33 23.98 -8.26
N ASN A 427 24.02 23.96 -8.37
CA ASN A 427 23.28 23.77 -9.61
C ASN A 427 22.89 25.09 -10.27
N THR A 428 22.61 25.07 -11.57
CA THR A 428 21.97 26.16 -12.30
C THR A 428 20.46 25.90 -12.35
N VAL A 429 19.65 26.86 -11.89
CA VAL A 429 18.18 26.74 -11.90
C VAL A 429 17.62 27.83 -12.79
N ILE A 430 16.97 27.43 -13.89
CA ILE A 430 16.29 28.31 -14.83
C ILE A 430 14.78 28.07 -14.67
N VAL A 431 14.03 29.14 -14.40
CA VAL A 431 12.59 29.07 -14.16
C VAL A 431 11.90 30.02 -15.13
N VAL A 432 10.97 29.52 -15.91
CA VAL A 432 10.05 30.34 -16.70
C VAL A 432 8.84 30.62 -15.80
N GLU A 433 8.63 31.89 -15.44
CA GLU A 433 7.62 32.27 -14.44
C GLU A 433 7.10 33.68 -14.64
N HIS A 434 5.90 33.91 -14.10
CA HIS A 434 5.26 35.23 -14.04
C HIS A 434 4.69 35.53 -12.63
N GLU A 435 4.94 34.66 -11.66
CA GLU A 435 4.62 34.94 -10.26
C GLU A 435 5.60 35.95 -9.67
N GLU A 436 5.07 37.05 -9.15
CA GLU A 436 5.85 38.16 -8.61
C GLU A 436 6.86 37.73 -7.51
N GLU A 437 6.43 36.82 -6.62
CA GLU A 437 7.27 36.34 -5.51
C GLU A 437 8.47 35.53 -6.03
N VAL A 438 8.29 34.72 -7.09
CA VAL A 438 9.37 33.95 -7.71
C VAL A 438 10.35 34.87 -8.42
N MET A 439 9.85 35.84 -9.20
CA MET A 439 10.68 36.84 -9.87
C MET A 439 11.51 37.64 -8.89
N LYS A 440 10.93 38.10 -7.77
CA LYS A 440 11.65 38.83 -6.72
C LYS A 440 12.71 37.99 -5.98
N ALA A 441 12.57 36.67 -6.01
CA ALA A 441 13.50 35.76 -5.37
C ALA A 441 14.67 35.32 -6.27
N ALA A 442 14.62 35.65 -7.58
CA ALA A 442 15.64 35.29 -8.55
C ALA A 442 16.91 36.15 -8.43
N ASP A 443 18.07 35.54 -8.71
CA ASP A 443 19.34 36.24 -8.78
C ASP A 443 19.49 37.04 -10.07
N GLN A 444 18.90 36.54 -11.16
CA GLN A 444 18.88 37.16 -12.50
C GLN A 444 17.49 37.06 -13.10
N ILE A 445 17.06 38.12 -13.76
CA ILE A 445 15.79 38.20 -14.50
C ILE A 445 16.11 38.42 -15.97
N ILE A 446 15.50 37.64 -16.84
CA ILE A 446 15.53 37.78 -18.30
C ILE A 446 14.11 37.99 -18.75
N ASP A 447 13.78 39.19 -19.23
CA ASP A 447 12.43 39.55 -19.68
C ASP A 447 12.33 39.59 -21.19
N ILE A 448 11.40 38.84 -21.74
CA ILE A 448 11.14 38.69 -23.18
C ILE A 448 9.82 39.42 -23.51
N GLY A 449 9.87 40.31 -24.46
CA GLY A 449 8.69 41.10 -24.83
C GLY A 449 8.90 41.86 -26.14
N PRO A 450 8.31 43.11 -26.27
CA PRO A 450 7.36 43.71 -25.32
C PRO A 450 5.96 43.10 -25.32
N GLU A 451 5.51 42.59 -26.50
CA GLU A 451 4.19 42.01 -26.69
C GLU A 451 4.26 40.55 -27.08
N ALA A 452 3.13 39.94 -27.44
CA ALA A 452 3.04 38.57 -27.91
C ALA A 452 3.14 38.44 -29.45
N GLY A 453 3.44 37.27 -29.97
CA GLY A 453 3.48 36.96 -31.39
C GLY A 453 4.55 37.73 -32.14
N GLN A 454 4.20 38.36 -33.27
CA GLN A 454 5.16 39.09 -34.14
C GLN A 454 5.77 40.34 -33.49
N GLN A 455 5.15 40.90 -32.49
CA GLN A 455 5.63 42.06 -31.73
C GLN A 455 6.40 41.66 -30.47
N GLY A 456 6.53 40.39 -30.20
CA GLY A 456 7.30 39.81 -29.08
C GLY A 456 8.65 39.29 -29.53
N GLY A 457 9.28 38.51 -28.66
CA GLY A 457 10.52 37.79 -28.92
C GLY A 457 11.81 38.62 -28.81
N HIS A 458 11.71 39.86 -28.32
CA HIS A 458 12.86 40.70 -28.03
C HIS A 458 13.28 40.61 -26.58
N LEU A 459 14.60 40.64 -26.33
CA LEU A 459 15.14 40.81 -24.99
C LEU A 459 14.90 42.26 -24.52
N VAL A 460 13.97 42.47 -23.61
CA VAL A 460 13.62 43.82 -23.14
C VAL A 460 14.33 44.21 -21.86
N PHE A 461 14.73 43.21 -21.06
CA PHE A 461 15.54 43.40 -19.86
C PHE A 461 16.37 42.15 -19.53
N GLN A 462 17.58 42.37 -19.03
CA GLN A 462 18.41 41.34 -18.39
C GLN A 462 19.25 41.97 -17.28
N GLY A 463 19.15 41.43 -16.08
CA GLY A 463 19.89 41.93 -14.93
C GLY A 463 19.33 41.42 -13.61
N THR A 464 19.86 41.97 -12.52
CA THR A 464 19.35 41.72 -11.17
C THR A 464 18.12 42.59 -10.86
N LEU A 465 17.44 42.28 -9.75
CA LEU A 465 16.34 43.12 -9.26
C LEU A 465 16.82 44.56 -8.92
N ALA A 466 18.08 44.72 -8.49
CA ALA A 466 18.69 46.03 -8.24
C ALA A 466 18.94 46.83 -9.52
N ASP A 467 19.41 46.17 -10.58
CA ASP A 467 19.58 46.79 -11.90
C ASP A 467 18.24 47.22 -12.49
N MET A 468 17.20 46.39 -12.30
CA MET A 468 15.84 46.68 -12.72
C MET A 468 15.34 48.02 -12.12
N ALA A 469 15.64 48.34 -10.88
CA ALA A 469 15.22 49.56 -10.22
C ALA A 469 15.81 50.80 -10.86
N GLN A 470 16.99 50.69 -11.48
CA GLN A 470 17.76 51.84 -12.05
C GLN A 470 17.43 52.09 -13.54
N VAL A 471 16.92 51.08 -14.26
CA VAL A 471 16.62 51.21 -15.70
C VAL A 471 15.19 51.72 -15.92
N PRO A 472 14.92 52.63 -16.87
CA PRO A 472 13.57 52.99 -17.23
C PRO A 472 12.76 51.78 -17.67
N SER A 473 11.48 51.69 -17.29
CA SER A 473 10.64 50.51 -17.58
C SER A 473 10.41 50.29 -19.07
N GLY A 474 10.51 51.34 -19.85
CA GLY A 474 10.42 51.30 -21.33
C GLY A 474 9.16 50.56 -21.80
N GLN A 475 9.35 49.55 -22.65
CA GLN A 475 8.28 48.70 -23.17
C GLN A 475 8.00 47.43 -22.35
N SER A 476 8.73 47.19 -21.26
CA SER A 476 8.54 46.01 -20.41
C SER A 476 7.33 46.18 -19.51
N HIS A 477 6.31 45.37 -19.71
CA HIS A 477 5.18 45.24 -18.79
C HIS A 477 5.63 44.68 -17.43
N THR A 478 6.50 43.68 -17.42
CA THR A 478 7.03 43.06 -16.21
C THR A 478 7.71 44.09 -15.29
N LEU A 479 8.54 44.97 -15.86
CA LEU A 479 9.20 46.00 -15.08
C LEU A 479 8.19 47.00 -14.51
N ARG A 480 7.19 47.43 -15.29
CA ARG A 480 6.16 48.37 -14.82
C ARG A 480 5.35 47.83 -13.66
N PHE A 481 4.96 46.55 -13.73
CA PHE A 481 4.24 45.89 -12.62
C PHE A 481 5.13 45.70 -11.38
N LEU A 482 6.36 45.22 -11.53
CA LEU A 482 7.28 45.02 -10.41
C LEU A 482 7.70 46.31 -9.70
N LYS A 483 7.78 47.41 -10.44
CA LYS A 483 8.00 48.75 -9.90
C LYS A 483 6.75 49.41 -9.31
N GLY A 484 5.56 48.85 -9.57
CA GLY A 484 4.28 49.43 -9.16
C GLY A 484 3.80 50.61 -10.01
N GLU A 485 4.45 50.84 -11.16
CA GLU A 485 4.01 51.85 -12.15
C GLU A 485 2.68 51.45 -12.80
N GLU A 486 2.49 50.17 -13.02
CA GLU A 486 1.22 49.55 -13.41
C GLU A 486 0.71 48.65 -12.30
N ARG A 487 -0.60 48.65 -12.10
CA ARG A 487 -1.27 47.73 -11.15
C ARG A 487 -2.70 47.48 -11.57
N ILE A 488 -3.22 46.31 -11.20
CA ILE A 488 -4.65 46.03 -11.38
C ILE A 488 -5.43 46.73 -10.26
N GLU A 489 -6.25 47.70 -10.62
CA GLU A 489 -7.02 48.44 -9.63
C GLU A 489 -8.11 47.58 -8.99
N ILE A 490 -8.21 47.64 -7.66
CA ILE A 490 -9.29 47.00 -6.92
C ILE A 490 -10.56 47.87 -7.10
N PRO A 491 -11.67 47.30 -7.64
CA PRO A 491 -12.90 48.06 -7.85
C PRO A 491 -13.44 48.56 -6.50
N LYS A 492 -13.72 49.90 -6.45
CA LYS A 492 -14.27 50.55 -5.26
C LYS A 492 -15.68 50.10 -4.93
N VAL A 493 -16.46 49.69 -5.97
CA VAL A 493 -17.84 49.20 -5.81
C VAL A 493 -17.93 47.79 -6.32
N ARG A 494 -18.49 46.92 -5.48
CA ARG A 494 -18.76 45.52 -5.85
C ARG A 494 -20.19 45.38 -6.36
N ARG A 495 -20.37 44.52 -7.37
CA ARG A 495 -21.69 44.19 -7.90
C ARG A 495 -22.52 43.49 -6.81
N LYS A 496 -23.76 43.95 -6.62
CA LYS A 496 -24.73 43.28 -5.73
C LYS A 496 -25.38 42.11 -6.46
N PHE A 497 -25.76 41.08 -5.74
CA PHE A 497 -26.53 39.97 -6.26
C PHE A 497 -27.87 39.85 -5.54
N SER A 498 -28.88 39.34 -6.25
CA SER A 498 -30.22 39.10 -5.71
C SER A 498 -30.52 37.60 -5.58
N ASN A 499 -29.91 36.79 -6.44
CA ASN A 499 -30.12 35.34 -6.50
C ASN A 499 -28.85 34.59 -6.25
N SER A 500 -28.97 33.39 -5.68
CA SER A 500 -27.82 32.50 -5.40
C SER A 500 -28.22 31.03 -5.48
N LEU A 501 -27.22 30.17 -5.77
CA LEU A 501 -27.31 28.73 -5.57
C LEU A 501 -26.70 28.41 -4.21
N VAL A 502 -27.37 27.55 -3.44
CA VAL A 502 -26.90 27.15 -2.13
C VAL A 502 -26.70 25.64 -2.12
N ILE A 503 -25.48 25.20 -1.82
CA ILE A 503 -25.17 23.82 -1.49
C ILE A 503 -25.21 23.70 0.02
N LYS A 504 -25.86 22.70 0.53
CA LYS A 504 -25.91 22.39 1.97
C LYS A 504 -25.31 21.01 2.21
N GLY A 505 -24.53 20.87 3.28
CA GLY A 505 -24.06 19.60 3.76
C GLY A 505 -23.05 18.89 2.85
N ALA A 506 -22.20 19.61 2.11
CA ALA A 506 -21.20 19.01 1.23
C ALA A 506 -20.17 18.18 2.01
N ARG A 507 -20.09 16.86 1.73
CA ARG A 507 -19.27 15.91 2.47
C ARG A 507 -18.32 15.08 1.61
N GLU A 508 -18.36 15.23 0.29
CA GLU A 508 -17.55 14.41 -0.62
C GLU A 508 -16.05 14.62 -0.41
N ASN A 509 -15.28 13.55 -0.46
CA ASN A 509 -13.85 13.51 -0.20
C ASN A 509 -13.48 14.11 1.18
N ASN A 510 -12.71 15.21 1.19
CA ASN A 510 -12.26 15.85 2.42
C ASN A 510 -13.20 16.98 2.93
N LEU A 511 -14.31 17.21 2.29
CA LEU A 511 -15.28 18.23 2.72
C LEU A 511 -15.96 17.82 4.03
N LYS A 512 -16.07 18.75 4.96
CA LYS A 512 -16.52 18.51 6.35
C LYS A 512 -17.94 19.02 6.58
N ASN A 513 -18.92 18.53 5.79
CA ASN A 513 -20.32 18.91 5.92
C ASN A 513 -20.50 20.44 5.79
N ILE A 514 -19.93 21.02 4.73
CA ILE A 514 -19.91 22.46 4.56
C ILE A 514 -21.12 22.96 3.76
N ASP A 515 -21.60 24.15 4.10
CA ASP A 515 -22.56 24.90 3.32
C ASP A 515 -21.83 25.96 2.48
N ALA A 516 -22.21 26.11 1.23
CA ALA A 516 -21.61 27.07 0.32
C ALA A 516 -22.68 27.79 -0.53
N THR A 517 -22.60 29.14 -0.58
CA THR A 517 -23.49 29.97 -1.37
C THR A 517 -22.75 30.52 -2.59
N PHE A 518 -23.31 30.30 -3.76
CA PHE A 518 -22.79 30.79 -5.05
C PHE A 518 -23.70 31.89 -5.60
N PRO A 519 -23.34 33.16 -5.42
CA PRO A 519 -24.13 34.29 -5.97
C PRO A 519 -24.18 34.23 -7.48
N LEU A 520 -25.34 34.54 -8.06
CA LEU A 520 -25.55 34.60 -9.51
C LEU A 520 -25.34 36.01 -10.06
N GLY A 521 -24.88 36.09 -11.29
CA GLY A 521 -24.66 37.37 -11.98
C GLY A 521 -23.44 38.16 -11.49
N VAL A 522 -22.54 37.55 -10.71
CA VAL A 522 -21.30 38.13 -10.20
C VAL A 522 -20.11 37.24 -10.47
N LEU A 523 -18.89 37.77 -10.42
CA LEU A 523 -17.67 37.01 -10.45
C LEU A 523 -17.41 36.41 -9.05
N THR A 524 -17.47 35.09 -8.94
CA THR A 524 -17.18 34.36 -7.69
C THR A 524 -15.87 33.59 -7.83
N VAL A 525 -14.96 33.76 -6.88
CA VAL A 525 -13.67 33.02 -6.83
C VAL A 525 -13.71 32.04 -5.68
N VAL A 526 -13.39 30.77 -5.98
CA VAL A 526 -13.20 29.70 -4.99
C VAL A 526 -11.71 29.49 -4.79
N THR A 527 -11.21 29.83 -3.63
CA THR A 527 -9.78 29.81 -3.30
C THR A 527 -9.48 28.91 -2.10
N GLY A 528 -8.20 28.64 -1.87
CA GLY A 528 -7.68 27.80 -0.78
C GLY A 528 -6.44 27.03 -1.20
N VAL A 529 -5.73 26.44 -0.25
CA VAL A 529 -4.50 25.67 -0.47
C VAL A 529 -4.74 24.44 -1.38
N SER A 530 -3.67 23.91 -1.97
CA SER A 530 -3.75 22.67 -2.77
C SER A 530 -4.33 21.53 -1.92
N GLY A 531 -5.22 20.72 -2.51
CA GLY A 531 -5.89 19.62 -1.79
C GLY A 531 -7.02 20.02 -0.83
N SER A 532 -7.40 21.33 -0.73
CA SER A 532 -8.44 21.77 0.21
C SER A 532 -9.89 21.40 -0.16
N GLY A 533 -10.12 20.77 -1.33
CA GLY A 533 -11.46 20.35 -1.76
C GLY A 533 -12.16 21.30 -2.74
N LYS A 534 -11.50 22.35 -3.27
CA LYS A 534 -12.07 23.30 -4.25
C LYS A 534 -12.72 22.60 -5.44
N SER A 535 -11.96 21.72 -6.10
CA SER A 535 -12.44 20.97 -7.27
C SER A 535 -13.55 19.98 -6.91
N THR A 536 -13.51 19.40 -5.72
CA THR A 536 -14.58 18.54 -5.22
C THR A 536 -15.88 19.32 -5.09
N LEU A 537 -15.85 20.50 -4.45
CA LEU A 537 -17.03 21.33 -4.28
C LEU A 537 -17.65 21.75 -5.62
N ILE A 538 -16.81 22.12 -6.60
CA ILE A 538 -17.30 22.66 -7.88
C ILE A 538 -17.62 21.55 -8.89
N ARG A 539 -16.66 20.65 -9.16
CA ARG A 539 -16.80 19.64 -10.24
C ARG A 539 -17.63 18.43 -9.82
N ASN A 540 -17.50 18.01 -8.56
CA ASN A 540 -18.15 16.77 -8.13
C ASN A 540 -19.51 17.03 -7.48
N ILE A 541 -19.74 18.22 -6.91
CA ILE A 541 -21.00 18.53 -6.23
C ILE A 541 -21.80 19.58 -7.00
N LEU A 542 -21.32 20.82 -7.13
CA LEU A 542 -22.09 21.90 -7.74
C LEU A 542 -22.49 21.60 -9.18
N TYR A 543 -21.52 21.24 -10.04
CA TYR A 543 -21.78 21.01 -11.45
C TYR A 543 -22.79 19.87 -11.71
N PRO A 544 -22.64 18.67 -11.11
CA PRO A 544 -23.62 17.60 -11.29
C PRO A 544 -24.99 17.94 -10.70
N ALA A 545 -25.07 18.66 -9.59
CA ALA A 545 -26.33 19.09 -9.01
C ALA A 545 -27.10 20.03 -9.96
N VAL A 546 -26.43 21.05 -10.51
CA VAL A 546 -27.05 21.97 -11.47
C VAL A 546 -27.38 21.30 -12.81
N ALA A 547 -26.56 20.35 -13.26
CA ALA A 547 -26.81 19.62 -14.51
C ALA A 547 -28.03 18.66 -14.43
N ARG A 548 -28.46 18.29 -13.22
CA ARG A 548 -29.64 17.43 -12.98
C ARG A 548 -30.92 18.25 -12.75
N ALA A 549 -30.82 19.50 -12.31
CA ALA A 549 -31.93 20.42 -12.10
C ALA A 549 -32.40 21.03 -13.40
#